data_ed5b0e58eff163200048c853f2edfcb8
#
_entry.id   ed5b0e58eff163200048c853f2edfcb8
#
_cell.length_a   1.000
_cell.length_b   1.000
_cell.length_c   1.000
_cell.angle_alpha   90.00
_cell.angle_beta   90.00
_cell.angle_gamma   90.00
#
_symmetry.space_group_name_H-M   'P 1'
#
loop_
_entity.id
_entity.type
_entity.pdbx_description
1 polymer ?
#
loop_
_entity_poly.entity_id
_entity_poly.type
_entity_poly.pdbx_seq_one_letter_code
_entity_poly.pdbx_strand_id
1 'polypeptide(L)'
;MPIKKILIVDDSATDRQFLLEVLSKQGYQCVTAQNGDEGIAKAKSEMPDLILMDIIMPGTDGFKATRTITHDEATKHIPVIVCTSKKLETDRVWGMRQGARDYIVKPVDAKELLAKIAALG
;
A
#
# COMPACT_ATOMS: atom_id res chain seq x y z
N MET A 1 -7.88 -15.85 -1.25
CA MET A 1 -7.16 -16.17 -0.01
C MET A 1 -7.30 -15.03 0.96
N PRO A 2 -7.48 -15.28 2.26
CA PRO A 2 -7.65 -14.19 3.23
C PRO A 2 -6.35 -13.41 3.37
N ILE A 3 -6.50 -12.11 3.60
CA ILE A 3 -5.37 -11.23 3.86
C ILE A 3 -4.95 -11.40 5.31
N LYS A 4 -3.67 -11.69 5.54
CA LYS A 4 -3.10 -11.88 6.88
C LYS A 4 -1.93 -10.95 7.12
N LYS A 5 -1.09 -10.74 6.12
CA LYS A 5 0.15 -9.97 6.22
C LYS A 5 0.09 -8.77 5.29
N ILE A 6 0.29 -7.58 5.85
CA ILE A 6 0.20 -6.32 5.11
C ILE A 6 1.53 -5.58 5.19
N LEU A 7 2.03 -5.14 4.03
CA LEU A 7 3.21 -4.28 3.94
C LEU A 7 2.74 -2.83 3.83
N ILE A 8 3.24 -1.98 4.72
CA ILE A 8 2.93 -0.54 4.74
C ILE A 8 4.16 0.21 4.25
N VAL A 9 4.04 0.90 3.10
CA VAL A 9 5.12 1.68 2.49
C VAL A 9 4.77 3.16 2.58
N ASP A 10 5.45 3.88 3.45
CA ASP A 10 5.18 5.30 3.71
C ASP A 10 6.42 5.91 4.36
N ASP A 11 6.84 7.09 3.92
CA ASP A 11 8.01 7.77 4.49
C ASP A 11 7.68 8.53 5.78
N SER A 12 6.39 8.74 6.08
CA SER A 12 5.95 9.40 7.30
C SER A 12 5.85 8.39 8.44
N ALA A 13 6.68 8.58 9.49
CA ALA A 13 6.64 7.71 10.67
C ALA A 13 5.28 7.77 11.37
N THR A 14 4.67 8.96 11.41
CA THR A 14 3.36 9.16 12.01
C THR A 14 2.28 8.38 11.26
N ASP A 15 2.29 8.45 9.93
CA ASP A 15 1.31 7.75 9.11
C ASP A 15 1.52 6.23 9.18
N ARG A 16 2.78 5.76 9.17
CA ARG A 16 3.06 4.34 9.35
C ARG A 16 2.52 3.84 10.69
N GLN A 17 2.75 4.60 11.76
CA GLN A 17 2.30 4.22 13.10
C GLN A 17 0.78 4.15 13.18
N PHE A 18 0.09 5.11 12.58
CA PHE A 18 -1.38 5.12 12.53
C PHE A 18 -1.92 3.85 11.87
N LEU A 19 -1.39 3.53 10.67
CA LEU A 19 -1.82 2.35 9.93
C LEU A 19 -1.49 1.07 10.69
N LEU A 20 -0.30 1.02 11.28
CA LEU A 20 0.13 -0.13 12.07
C LEU A 20 -0.82 -0.40 13.23
N GLU A 21 -1.22 0.64 13.95
CA GLU A 21 -2.15 0.50 15.08
C GLU A 21 -3.53 0.04 14.63
N VAL A 22 -4.06 0.65 13.58
CA VAL A 22 -5.39 0.30 13.05
C VAL A 22 -5.41 -1.18 12.62
N LEU A 23 -4.39 -1.59 11.88
CA LEU A 23 -4.36 -2.94 11.31
C LEU A 23 -4.03 -4.01 12.34
N SER A 24 -3.10 -3.73 13.27
CA SER A 24 -2.73 -4.68 14.31
C SER A 24 -3.91 -5.00 15.21
N LYS A 25 -4.74 -4.01 15.51
CA LYS A 25 -5.95 -4.22 16.33
C LYS A 25 -6.93 -5.19 15.68
N GLN A 26 -6.91 -5.30 14.36
CA GLN A 26 -7.77 -6.21 13.62
C GLN A 26 -7.13 -7.59 13.41
N GLY A 27 -5.94 -7.80 13.96
CA GLY A 27 -5.26 -9.08 13.88
C GLY A 27 -4.37 -9.26 12.65
N TYR A 28 -4.18 -8.21 11.84
CA TYR A 28 -3.27 -8.29 10.70
C TYR A 28 -1.82 -8.23 11.17
N GLN A 29 -0.96 -9.04 10.55
CA GLN A 29 0.48 -8.96 10.72
C GLN A 29 0.97 -7.84 9.78
N CYS A 30 1.81 -6.94 10.29
CA CYS A 30 2.28 -5.80 9.50
C CYS A 30 3.80 -5.77 9.40
N VAL A 31 4.28 -5.44 8.21
CA VAL A 31 5.68 -5.07 7.96
C VAL A 31 5.68 -3.67 7.38
N THR A 32 6.75 -2.93 7.57
CA THR A 32 6.83 -1.54 7.14
C THR A 32 8.05 -1.29 6.26
N ALA A 33 7.93 -0.29 5.37
CA ALA A 33 9.02 0.21 4.55
C ALA A 33 8.91 1.73 4.50
N GLN A 34 10.05 2.42 4.36
CA GLN A 34 10.11 3.87 4.45
C GLN A 34 10.20 4.57 3.09
N ASN A 35 10.40 3.82 2.02
CA ASN A 35 10.50 4.37 0.68
C ASN A 35 10.15 3.32 -0.35
N GLY A 36 10.06 3.74 -1.62
CA GLY A 36 9.65 2.84 -2.69
C GLY A 36 10.59 1.67 -2.93
N ASP A 37 11.90 1.91 -2.87
CA ASP A 37 12.89 0.85 -3.10
C ASP A 37 12.83 -0.22 -2.01
N GLU A 38 12.72 0.20 -0.76
CA GLU A 38 12.54 -0.73 0.36
C GLU A 38 11.22 -1.49 0.23
N GLY A 39 10.16 -0.79 -0.21
CA GLY A 39 8.86 -1.41 -0.46
C GLY A 39 8.94 -2.50 -1.50
N ILE A 40 9.62 -2.26 -2.62
CA ILE A 40 9.81 -3.25 -3.67
C ILE A 40 10.58 -4.46 -3.13
N ALA A 41 11.67 -4.20 -2.41
CA ALA A 41 12.50 -5.28 -1.84
C ALA A 41 11.70 -6.13 -0.84
N LYS A 42 10.92 -5.49 0.04
CA LYS A 42 10.11 -6.21 1.03
C LYS A 42 8.93 -6.93 0.42
N ALA A 43 8.36 -6.42 -0.67
CA ALA A 43 7.32 -7.14 -1.39
C ALA A 43 7.84 -8.51 -1.85
N LYS A 44 9.09 -8.56 -2.30
CA LYS A 44 9.72 -9.82 -2.73
C LYS A 44 10.12 -10.71 -1.57
N SER A 45 10.71 -10.14 -0.52
CA SER A 45 11.25 -10.93 0.59
C SER A 45 10.18 -11.38 1.59
N GLU A 46 9.17 -10.55 1.83
CA GLU A 46 8.13 -10.83 2.83
C GLU A 46 6.88 -11.46 2.24
N MET A 47 6.69 -11.34 0.93
CA MET A 47 5.51 -11.85 0.23
C MET A 47 4.21 -11.52 0.97
N PRO A 48 3.92 -10.22 1.19
CA PRO A 48 2.68 -9.84 1.87
C PRO A 48 1.44 -10.17 1.04
N ASP A 49 0.30 -10.21 1.69
CA ASP A 49 -0.97 -10.45 1.01
C ASP A 49 -1.58 -9.17 0.45
N LEU A 50 -1.10 -8.02 0.93
CA LEU A 50 -1.58 -6.69 0.54
C LEU A 50 -0.46 -5.68 0.78
N ILE A 51 -0.39 -4.67 -0.08
CA ILE A 51 0.53 -3.54 0.11
C ILE A 51 -0.28 -2.25 0.16
N LEU A 52 -0.02 -1.44 1.19
CA LEU A 52 -0.52 -0.07 1.29
C LEU A 52 0.63 0.85 0.89
N MET A 53 0.45 1.63 -0.17
CA MET A 53 1.53 2.39 -0.80
C MET A 53 1.23 3.88 -0.83
N ASP A 54 2.08 4.70 -0.21
CA ASP A 54 2.04 6.13 -0.39
C ASP A 54 2.73 6.51 -1.70
N ILE A 55 2.33 7.62 -2.29
CA ILE A 55 2.88 8.11 -3.56
C ILE A 55 4.01 9.10 -3.32
N ILE A 56 3.82 10.03 -2.38
CA ILE A 56 4.77 11.13 -2.14
C ILE A 56 5.88 10.66 -1.21
N MET A 57 6.97 10.19 -1.80
CA MET A 57 8.15 9.72 -1.06
C MET A 57 9.41 10.15 -1.78
N PRO A 58 10.52 10.38 -1.04
CA PRO A 58 11.80 10.68 -1.68
C PRO A 58 12.33 9.47 -2.45
N GLY A 59 13.09 9.70 -3.52
CA GLY A 59 13.61 8.65 -4.36
C GLY A 59 12.55 8.07 -5.28
N THR A 60 12.38 6.75 -5.29
CA THR A 60 11.36 6.08 -6.10
C THR A 60 9.98 6.39 -5.54
N ASP A 61 9.15 7.10 -6.31
CA ASP A 61 7.79 7.42 -5.89
C ASP A 61 6.88 6.19 -5.90
N GLY A 62 5.71 6.33 -5.24
CA GLY A 62 4.79 5.21 -5.09
C GLY A 62 4.13 4.74 -6.38
N PHE A 63 3.97 5.61 -7.38
CA PHE A 63 3.45 5.19 -8.69
C PHE A 63 4.43 4.23 -9.36
N LYS A 64 5.71 4.60 -9.36
CA LYS A 64 6.75 3.76 -9.95
C LYS A 64 6.92 2.45 -9.20
N ALA A 65 6.89 2.51 -7.86
CA ALA A 65 6.98 1.32 -7.02
C ALA A 65 5.79 0.38 -7.28
N THR A 66 4.57 0.91 -7.39
CA THR A 66 3.38 0.14 -7.71
C THR A 66 3.52 -0.55 -9.05
N ARG A 67 3.97 0.19 -10.07
CA ARG A 67 4.17 -0.38 -11.40
C ARG A 67 5.18 -1.53 -11.37
N THR A 68 6.30 -1.33 -10.69
CA THR A 68 7.33 -2.37 -10.56
C THR A 68 6.77 -3.63 -9.91
N ILE A 69 6.04 -3.48 -8.80
CA ILE A 69 5.48 -4.60 -8.06
C ILE A 69 4.42 -5.33 -8.90
N THR A 70 3.54 -4.59 -9.57
CA THR A 70 2.42 -5.19 -10.30
C THR A 70 2.82 -5.80 -11.65
N HIS A 71 4.02 -5.50 -12.12
CA HIS A 71 4.54 -6.04 -13.38
C HIS A 71 5.64 -7.09 -13.19
N ASP A 72 6.08 -7.36 -11.95
CA ASP A 72 7.05 -8.39 -11.65
C ASP A 72 6.35 -9.72 -11.45
N GLU A 73 6.80 -10.76 -12.12
CA GLU A 73 6.19 -12.10 -12.01
C GLU A 73 6.12 -12.61 -10.57
N ALA A 74 7.09 -12.24 -9.74
CA ALA A 74 7.13 -12.69 -8.34
C ALA A 74 6.08 -12.00 -7.47
N THR A 75 5.67 -10.77 -7.81
CA THR A 75 4.83 -9.94 -6.92
C THR A 75 3.54 -9.43 -7.57
N LYS A 76 3.33 -9.68 -8.86
CA LYS A 76 2.18 -9.13 -9.59
C LYS A 76 0.82 -9.56 -9.01
N HIS A 77 0.78 -10.65 -8.28
CA HIS A 77 -0.47 -11.14 -7.67
C HIS A 77 -0.85 -10.39 -6.40
N ILE A 78 0.07 -9.60 -5.84
CA ILE A 78 -0.17 -8.90 -4.58
C ILE A 78 -0.96 -7.62 -4.87
N PRO A 79 -2.16 -7.45 -4.31
CA PRO A 79 -2.91 -6.21 -4.50
C PRO A 79 -2.23 -5.03 -3.82
N VAL A 80 -2.28 -3.87 -4.46
CA VAL A 80 -1.74 -2.62 -3.93
C VAL A 80 -2.89 -1.63 -3.78
N ILE A 81 -3.05 -1.08 -2.58
CA ILE A 81 -3.97 0.03 -2.32
C ILE A 81 -3.11 1.26 -2.08
N VAL A 82 -3.33 2.30 -2.88
CA VAL A 82 -2.62 3.57 -2.71
C VAL A 82 -3.27 4.36 -1.57
N CYS A 83 -2.46 4.87 -0.64
CA CYS A 83 -2.89 5.71 0.48
C CYS A 83 -2.04 6.97 0.47
N THR A 84 -2.58 8.11 -0.01
CA THR A 84 -1.79 9.30 -0.24
C THR A 84 -2.61 10.58 -0.07
N SER A 85 -1.90 11.70 0.13
CA SER A 85 -2.54 13.02 0.17
C SER A 85 -2.87 13.58 -1.21
N LYS A 86 -2.39 12.93 -2.29
CA LYS A 86 -2.74 13.34 -3.67
C LYS A 86 -4.20 13.00 -3.95
N LYS A 87 -5.02 14.04 -4.13
CA LYS A 87 -6.48 13.88 -4.18
C LYS A 87 -7.13 14.22 -5.52
N LEU A 88 -6.34 14.59 -6.53
CA LEU A 88 -6.90 14.89 -7.85
C LEU A 88 -7.36 13.60 -8.54
N GLU A 89 -8.44 13.69 -9.29
CA GLU A 89 -8.95 12.55 -10.04
C GLU A 89 -7.90 12.01 -11.02
N THR A 90 -7.08 12.91 -11.60
CA THR A 90 -5.99 12.50 -12.48
C THR A 90 -4.94 11.66 -11.75
N ASP A 91 -4.66 11.97 -10.48
CA ASP A 91 -3.74 11.17 -9.67
C ASP A 91 -4.30 9.76 -9.43
N ARG A 92 -5.59 9.69 -9.13
CA ARG A 92 -6.29 8.43 -8.91
C ARG A 92 -6.27 7.54 -10.16
N VAL A 93 -6.61 8.13 -11.31
CA VAL A 93 -6.61 7.41 -12.59
C VAL A 93 -5.20 6.91 -12.90
N TRP A 94 -4.18 7.75 -12.68
CA TRP A 94 -2.79 7.37 -12.93
C TRP A 94 -2.36 6.20 -12.04
N GLY A 95 -2.73 6.24 -10.75
CA GLY A 95 -2.43 5.15 -9.81
C GLY A 95 -3.06 3.83 -10.24
N MET A 96 -4.32 3.87 -10.66
CA MET A 96 -5.01 2.67 -11.13
C MET A 96 -4.35 2.11 -12.41
N ARG A 97 -3.84 2.99 -13.27
CA ARG A 97 -3.10 2.58 -14.47
C ARG A 97 -1.77 1.92 -14.16
N GLN A 98 -1.16 2.27 -13.01
CA GLN A 98 0.07 1.61 -12.58
C GLN A 98 -0.20 0.21 -11.99
N GLY A 99 -1.45 -0.17 -11.88
CA GLY A 99 -1.86 -1.47 -11.40
C GLY A 99 -2.44 -1.49 -10.00
N ALA A 100 -2.64 -0.33 -9.37
CA ALA A 100 -3.25 -0.28 -8.04
C ALA A 100 -4.67 -0.86 -8.09
N ARG A 101 -5.06 -1.56 -7.05
CA ARG A 101 -6.38 -2.15 -6.91
C ARG A 101 -7.39 -1.11 -6.41
N ASP A 102 -6.95 -0.19 -5.57
CA ASP A 102 -7.80 0.85 -5.02
C ASP A 102 -6.96 2.06 -4.59
N TYR A 103 -7.63 3.14 -4.21
CA TYR A 103 -6.99 4.42 -3.90
C TYR A 103 -7.70 5.08 -2.73
N ILE A 104 -6.95 5.47 -1.70
CA ILE A 104 -7.47 6.14 -0.51
C ILE A 104 -6.74 7.46 -0.33
N VAL A 105 -7.49 8.55 -0.11
CA VAL A 105 -6.93 9.87 0.11
C VAL A 105 -6.79 10.13 1.61
N LYS A 106 -5.60 10.59 2.02
CA LYS A 106 -5.35 10.95 3.42
C LYS A 106 -6.09 12.24 3.80
N PRO A 107 -6.53 12.40 5.05
CA PRO A 107 -6.30 11.46 6.16
C PRO A 107 -7.13 10.19 6.01
N VAL A 108 -6.51 9.05 6.30
CA VAL A 108 -7.15 7.75 6.12
C VAL A 108 -8.26 7.55 7.13
N ASP A 109 -9.45 7.24 6.63
CA ASP A 109 -10.57 6.81 7.46
C ASP A 109 -10.39 5.31 7.74
N ALA A 110 -10.24 4.96 9.00
CA ALA A 110 -10.01 3.57 9.40
C ALA A 110 -11.12 2.64 8.92
N LYS A 111 -12.37 3.07 8.99
CA LYS A 111 -13.50 2.25 8.55
C LYS A 111 -13.47 2.00 7.05
N GLU A 112 -13.16 3.04 6.26
CA GLU A 112 -13.03 2.91 4.81
C GLU A 112 -11.91 1.94 4.45
N LEU A 113 -10.75 2.09 5.09
CA LEU A 113 -9.61 1.23 4.85
C LEU A 113 -9.94 -0.23 5.15
N LEU A 114 -10.51 -0.48 6.33
CA LEU A 114 -10.83 -1.84 6.74
C LEU A 114 -11.89 -2.48 5.84
N ALA A 115 -12.86 -1.70 5.38
CA ALA A 115 -13.88 -2.19 4.44
C ALA A 115 -13.26 -2.59 3.10
N LYS A 116 -12.32 -1.78 2.59
CA LYS A 116 -11.64 -2.08 1.33
C LYS A 116 -10.76 -3.33 1.44
N ILE A 117 -10.09 -3.51 2.58
CA ILE A 117 -9.27 -4.70 2.83
C ILE A 117 -10.18 -5.94 2.91
N ALA A 118 -11.27 -5.85 3.64
CA ALA A 118 -12.22 -6.95 3.77
C ALA A 118 -12.80 -7.37 2.41
N ALA A 119 -13.00 -6.43 1.51
CA ALA A 119 -13.50 -6.71 0.16
C ALA A 119 -12.51 -7.49 -0.70
N LEU A 120 -11.22 -7.47 -0.38
CA LEU A 120 -10.19 -8.20 -1.12
C LEU A 120 -10.04 -9.64 -0.65
N GLY A 121 -10.47 -9.93 0.49
CA GLY A 121 -10.32 -11.23 1.07
C GLY A 121 -10.71 -11.31 2.51
#